data_24f7ee51d03a896d00874ef10f32c168
#
_entry.id   24f7ee51d03a896d00874ef10f32c168
#
_cell.length_a   1.000
_cell.length_b   1.000
_cell.length_c   1.000
_cell.angle_alpha   90.00
_cell.angle_beta   90.00
_cell.angle_gamma   90.00
#
_symmetry.space_group_name_H-M   'P 1'
#
loop_
_entity.id
_entity.type
_entity.pdbx_description
1 polymer ?
#
loop_
_entity_poly.entity_id
_entity_poly.type
_entity_poly.pdbx_seq_one_letter_code
_entity_poly.pdbx_strand_id
1 'polypeptide(L)'
;VLHAQDGVISRTQALECGLDDSDLERLLRRRELARIHPGVYVDHAGQPTRTQRAWAGVLFHWPAALAGDSALRAHGLRSAAVEVVAASWLDREMTRGRVALEPVQVVVDASRRVAPPAGVVVTRRHDFERRVQLHLSPPRLRLDEALLDVASACADEATAVAVLADACQQRVTTAARLHDALSARGRLPRRRLLLPILDDVAAGTMSVFERRYLHDVERSHGLPAARRQVKVVTRRGVTYRDVEYSDFAVVVELDGRFVHTGPRREWADLERDVDAVARGESTLRLRWPHVLEPCRASVLVGRLLRSRGWDGEPSSCGRDCLAGPGQRRPA
;
A
#
# COMPACT_ATOMS: atom_id res chain seq x y z
N VAL A 1 -0.15 33.28 4.09
CA VAL A 1 -1.06 32.15 4.25
C VAL A 1 -1.18 31.38 2.94
N LEU A 2 -1.68 31.99 1.85
CA LEU A 2 -1.92 31.32 0.56
C LEU A 2 -0.71 30.53 0.06
N HIS A 3 0.48 31.10 0.03
CA HIS A 3 1.68 30.42 -0.44
C HIS A 3 2.02 29.16 0.37
N ALA A 4 1.79 29.17 1.69
CA ALA A 4 2.05 28.01 2.54
C ALA A 4 0.96 26.90 2.43
N GLN A 5 -0.16 27.23 1.84
CA GLN A 5 -1.35 26.36 1.71
C GLN A 5 -1.72 26.09 0.24
N ASP A 6 -0.73 26.17 -0.66
CA ASP A 6 -0.90 25.89 -2.09
C ASP A 6 -2.04 26.72 -2.75
N GLY A 7 -2.19 27.98 -2.33
CA GLY A 7 -3.23 28.89 -2.82
C GLY A 7 -4.61 28.72 -2.16
N VAL A 8 -4.75 27.89 -1.13
CA VAL A 8 -6.03 27.68 -0.44
C VAL A 8 -6.11 28.48 0.86
N ILE A 9 -7.27 29.07 1.13
CA ILE A 9 -7.52 29.86 2.33
C ILE A 9 -8.95 29.62 2.85
N SER A 10 -9.10 29.56 4.18
CA SER A 10 -10.43 29.59 4.79
C SER A 10 -10.91 31.03 5.00
N ARG A 11 -12.25 31.20 5.11
CA ARG A 11 -12.84 32.50 5.46
C ARG A 11 -12.28 33.05 6.77
N THR A 12 -12.13 32.19 7.78
CA THR A 12 -11.55 32.60 9.07
C THR A 12 -10.14 33.18 8.89
N GLN A 13 -9.26 32.47 8.16
CA GLN A 13 -7.92 32.95 7.89
C GLN A 13 -7.89 34.23 7.06
N ALA A 14 -8.81 34.39 6.10
CA ALA A 14 -8.93 35.60 5.31
C ALA A 14 -9.28 36.81 6.19
N LEU A 15 -10.25 36.65 7.10
CA LEU A 15 -10.63 37.68 8.07
C LEU A 15 -9.47 38.01 9.04
N GLU A 16 -8.73 37.00 9.52
CA GLU A 16 -7.54 37.18 10.34
C GLU A 16 -6.40 37.93 9.59
N CYS A 17 -6.38 37.82 8.26
CA CYS A 17 -5.46 38.59 7.41
C CYS A 17 -5.96 40.02 7.08
N GLY A 18 -7.06 40.46 7.64
CA GLY A 18 -7.61 41.79 7.49
C GLY A 18 -8.55 42.01 6.30
N LEU A 19 -8.94 40.94 5.61
CA LEU A 19 -10.03 40.99 4.63
C LEU A 19 -11.37 41.01 5.34
N ASP A 20 -12.38 41.61 4.72
CA ASP A 20 -13.77 41.49 5.16
C ASP A 20 -14.63 40.68 4.17
N ASP A 21 -15.90 40.47 4.49
CA ASP A 21 -16.81 39.70 3.64
C ASP A 21 -17.03 40.38 2.28
N SER A 22 -17.02 41.71 2.24
CA SER A 22 -17.17 42.49 1.00
C SER A 22 -15.92 42.33 0.08
N ASP A 23 -14.75 42.22 0.67
CA ASP A 23 -13.51 41.90 -0.06
C ASP A 23 -13.56 40.50 -0.65
N LEU A 24 -13.98 39.50 0.14
CA LEU A 24 -14.15 38.13 -0.34
C LEU A 24 -15.16 38.05 -1.48
N GLU A 25 -16.31 38.71 -1.36
CA GLU A 25 -17.30 38.77 -2.44
C GLU A 25 -16.74 39.45 -3.69
N ARG A 26 -15.96 40.50 -3.54
CA ARG A 26 -15.30 41.19 -4.66
C ARG A 26 -14.31 40.26 -5.37
N LEU A 27 -13.45 39.58 -4.63
CA LEU A 27 -12.47 38.61 -5.17
C LEU A 27 -13.15 37.44 -5.89
N LEU A 28 -14.24 36.92 -5.33
CA LEU A 28 -15.06 35.87 -5.98
C LEU A 28 -15.70 36.36 -7.27
N ARG A 29 -16.28 37.57 -7.29
CA ARG A 29 -16.85 38.16 -8.52
C ARG A 29 -15.81 38.36 -9.61
N ARG A 30 -14.59 38.75 -9.24
CA ARG A 30 -13.46 38.94 -10.18
C ARG A 30 -12.79 37.65 -10.59
N ARG A 31 -13.20 36.51 -10.03
CA ARG A 31 -12.59 35.17 -10.23
C ARG A 31 -11.12 35.12 -9.83
N GLU A 32 -10.68 36.00 -8.94
CA GLU A 32 -9.39 35.95 -8.28
C GLU A 32 -9.40 34.89 -7.16
N LEU A 33 -10.57 34.57 -6.61
CA LEU A 33 -10.84 33.42 -5.76
C LEU A 33 -11.95 32.57 -6.37
N ALA A 34 -11.89 31.25 -6.16
CA ALA A 34 -12.96 30.32 -6.42
C ALA A 34 -13.30 29.52 -5.14
N ARG A 35 -14.55 29.18 -4.97
CA ARG A 35 -15.03 28.41 -3.80
C ARG A 35 -14.82 26.90 -4.04
N ILE A 36 -14.08 26.23 -3.15
CA ILE A 36 -13.98 24.76 -3.16
C ILE A 36 -15.04 24.15 -2.23
N HIS A 37 -15.14 24.67 -1.01
CA HIS A 37 -16.16 24.30 -0.02
C HIS A 37 -16.77 25.57 0.58
N PRO A 38 -17.92 25.50 1.25
CA PRO A 38 -18.45 26.65 1.98
C PRO A 38 -17.38 27.24 2.93
N GLY A 39 -17.03 28.50 2.74
CA GLY A 39 -16.02 29.18 3.53
C GLY A 39 -14.55 28.76 3.26
N VAL A 40 -14.28 28.03 2.18
CA VAL A 40 -12.92 27.68 1.76
C VAL A 40 -12.75 28.00 0.27
N TYR A 41 -11.68 28.73 -0.03
CA TYR A 41 -11.42 29.32 -1.33
C TYR A 41 -10.03 28.95 -1.85
N VAL A 42 -9.85 28.99 -3.17
CA VAL A 42 -8.57 28.86 -3.87
C VAL A 42 -8.33 30.08 -4.75
N ASP A 43 -7.06 30.47 -4.93
CA ASP A 43 -6.61 31.69 -5.61
C ASP A 43 -6.61 31.62 -7.15
N HIS A 44 -7.45 30.79 -7.73
CA HIS A 44 -7.65 30.70 -9.18
C HIS A 44 -9.02 30.12 -9.51
N ALA A 45 -9.46 30.29 -10.77
CA ALA A 45 -10.75 29.80 -11.25
C ALA A 45 -10.67 28.40 -11.91
N GLY A 46 -9.50 27.79 -11.98
CA GLY A 46 -9.30 26.47 -12.57
C GLY A 46 -9.74 25.33 -11.66
N GLN A 47 -9.62 24.10 -12.16
CA GLN A 47 -9.85 22.90 -11.35
C GLN A 47 -8.81 22.82 -10.21
N PRO A 48 -9.22 22.67 -8.95
CA PRO A 48 -8.28 22.53 -7.85
C PRO A 48 -7.42 21.28 -8.00
N THR A 49 -6.13 21.43 -7.75
CA THR A 49 -5.19 20.31 -7.68
C THR A 49 -5.55 19.36 -6.55
N ARG A 50 -4.93 18.18 -6.51
CA ARG A 50 -5.10 17.26 -5.40
C ARG A 50 -4.65 17.86 -4.07
N THR A 51 -3.52 18.55 -4.04
CA THR A 51 -2.99 19.21 -2.83
C THR A 51 -3.94 20.31 -2.37
N GLN A 52 -4.50 21.10 -3.28
CA GLN A 52 -5.49 22.12 -2.95
C GLN A 52 -6.77 21.52 -2.38
N ARG A 53 -7.26 20.41 -2.94
CA ARG A 53 -8.41 19.69 -2.35
C ARG A 53 -8.10 19.13 -0.96
N ALA A 54 -6.87 18.62 -0.75
CA ALA A 54 -6.41 18.14 0.55
C ALA A 54 -6.42 19.27 1.60
N TRP A 55 -5.86 20.43 1.25
CA TRP A 55 -5.94 21.63 2.08
C TRP A 55 -7.38 22.07 2.35
N ALA A 56 -8.21 22.09 1.31
CA ALA A 56 -9.61 22.49 1.45
C ALA A 56 -10.37 21.57 2.42
N GLY A 57 -10.17 20.26 2.35
CA GLY A 57 -10.77 19.30 3.28
C GLY A 57 -10.33 19.51 4.72
N VAL A 58 -9.04 19.80 4.94
CA VAL A 58 -8.48 20.11 6.27
C VAL A 58 -9.03 21.43 6.80
N LEU A 59 -9.00 22.50 6.01
CA LEU A 59 -9.45 23.82 6.42
C LEU A 59 -10.95 23.88 6.69
N PHE A 60 -11.76 23.16 5.91
CA PHE A 60 -13.21 23.08 6.11
C PHE A 60 -13.56 22.46 7.47
N HIS A 61 -12.75 21.53 7.94
CA HIS A 61 -12.97 20.82 9.20
C HIS A 61 -12.03 21.25 10.33
N TRP A 62 -11.33 22.36 10.18
CA TRP A 62 -10.32 22.79 11.16
C TRP A 62 -10.85 22.80 12.61
N PRO A 63 -10.11 22.33 13.64
CA PRO A 63 -8.85 21.58 13.51
C PRO A 63 -9.07 20.15 12.98
N ALA A 64 -8.33 19.80 11.91
CA ALA A 64 -8.39 18.53 11.22
C ALA A 64 -7.03 18.20 10.62
N ALA A 65 -6.84 16.96 10.20
CA ALA A 65 -5.63 16.52 9.51
C ALA A 65 -5.98 15.49 8.44
N LEU A 66 -5.10 15.32 7.44
CA LEU A 66 -5.25 14.25 6.44
C LEU A 66 -5.14 12.87 7.11
N ALA A 67 -5.88 11.91 6.61
CA ALA A 67 -5.92 10.53 7.09
C ALA A 67 -5.76 9.53 5.94
N GLY A 68 -5.59 8.27 6.26
CA GLY A 68 -5.56 7.17 5.31
C GLY A 68 -4.61 7.41 4.15
N ASP A 69 -5.05 7.09 2.93
CA ASP A 69 -4.29 7.30 1.70
C ASP A 69 -3.88 8.77 1.49
N SER A 70 -4.77 9.72 1.82
CA SER A 70 -4.44 11.15 1.69
C SER A 70 -3.26 11.56 2.58
N ALA A 71 -3.14 10.99 3.78
CA ALA A 71 -1.99 11.22 4.66
C ALA A 71 -0.73 10.54 4.11
N LEU A 72 -0.81 9.29 3.65
CA LEU A 72 0.34 8.56 3.11
C LEU A 72 0.94 9.27 1.91
N ARG A 73 0.12 9.75 0.98
CA ARG A 73 0.57 10.53 -0.17
C ARG A 73 1.20 11.86 0.24
N ALA A 74 0.64 12.53 1.25
CA ALA A 74 1.21 13.77 1.78
C ALA A 74 2.53 13.54 2.53
N HIS A 75 2.83 12.32 2.98
CA HIS A 75 4.15 11.88 3.45
C HIS A 75 5.11 11.50 2.31
N GLY A 76 4.67 11.56 1.05
CA GLY A 76 5.47 11.19 -0.11
C GLY A 76 5.58 9.67 -0.33
N LEU A 77 4.82 8.85 0.40
CA LEU A 77 4.82 7.41 0.19
C LEU A 77 4.14 7.09 -1.14
N ARG A 78 4.91 6.47 -2.04
CA ARG A 78 4.43 5.93 -3.31
C ARG A 78 4.50 4.41 -3.23
N SER A 79 3.35 3.76 -3.22
CA SER A 79 3.24 2.32 -3.13
C SER A 79 2.09 1.85 -3.99
N ALA A 80 2.36 0.87 -4.86
CA ALA A 80 1.32 0.24 -5.67
C ALA A 80 0.26 -0.44 -4.77
N ALA A 81 0.65 -0.96 -3.61
CA ALA A 81 -0.28 -1.54 -2.65
C ALA A 81 -1.23 -0.49 -2.07
N VAL A 82 -0.72 0.71 -1.76
CA VAL A 82 -1.56 1.83 -1.30
C VAL A 82 -2.52 2.29 -2.40
N GLU A 83 -2.07 2.33 -3.65
CA GLU A 83 -2.92 2.67 -4.81
C GLU A 83 -4.05 1.65 -5.02
N VAL A 84 -3.77 0.35 -4.87
CA VAL A 84 -4.78 -0.71 -4.92
C VAL A 84 -5.82 -0.56 -3.82
N VAL A 85 -5.39 -0.22 -2.59
CA VAL A 85 -6.32 0.03 -1.47
C VAL A 85 -7.17 1.25 -1.75
N ALA A 86 -6.57 2.32 -2.24
CA ALA A 86 -7.28 3.55 -2.60
C ALA A 86 -8.31 3.31 -3.72
N ALA A 87 -7.93 2.56 -4.76
CA ALA A 87 -8.83 2.20 -5.85
C ALA A 87 -10.00 1.33 -5.37
N SER A 88 -9.75 0.29 -4.56
CA SER A 88 -10.78 -0.58 -4.00
C SER A 88 -11.74 0.17 -3.08
N TRP A 89 -11.24 1.16 -2.35
CA TRP A 89 -12.06 2.00 -1.50
C TRP A 89 -12.92 2.95 -2.34
N LEU A 90 -12.33 3.57 -3.39
CA LEU A 90 -13.03 4.46 -4.31
C LEU A 90 -14.18 3.75 -5.01
N ASP A 91 -13.95 2.54 -5.53
CA ASP A 91 -14.98 1.72 -6.18
C ASP A 91 -16.17 1.45 -5.24
N ARG A 92 -15.90 1.08 -3.98
CA ARG A 92 -16.96 0.88 -2.97
C ARG A 92 -17.77 2.14 -2.67
N GLU A 93 -17.14 3.31 -2.62
CA GLU A 93 -17.82 4.57 -2.34
C GLU A 93 -18.55 5.12 -3.58
N MET A 94 -18.03 4.90 -4.77
CA MET A 94 -18.71 5.19 -6.03
C MET A 94 -19.97 4.33 -6.21
N THR A 95 -19.87 3.03 -5.94
CA THR A 95 -21.01 2.09 -5.99
C THR A 95 -22.12 2.50 -5.02
N ARG A 96 -21.76 3.14 -3.90
CA ARG A 96 -22.72 3.71 -2.94
C ARG A 96 -23.28 5.07 -3.35
N GLY A 97 -22.89 5.60 -4.52
CA GLY A 97 -23.31 6.91 -5.02
C GLY A 97 -22.79 8.12 -4.22
N ARG A 98 -21.74 7.93 -3.42
CA ARG A 98 -21.25 8.95 -2.49
C ARG A 98 -20.18 9.86 -3.07
N VAL A 99 -19.44 9.43 -4.09
CA VAL A 99 -18.27 10.16 -4.57
C VAL A 99 -18.11 10.01 -6.09
N ALA A 100 -17.89 11.13 -6.79
CA ALA A 100 -17.60 11.18 -8.22
C ALA A 100 -16.09 11.37 -8.54
N LEU A 101 -15.27 11.71 -7.53
CA LEU A 101 -13.82 11.94 -7.65
C LEU A 101 -13.11 11.25 -6.49
N GLU A 102 -11.81 10.99 -6.65
CA GLU A 102 -10.97 10.47 -5.57
C GLU A 102 -11.07 11.39 -4.34
N PRO A 103 -11.64 10.90 -3.22
CA PRO A 103 -11.96 11.75 -2.08
C PRO A 103 -10.73 12.05 -1.24
N VAL A 104 -10.79 13.17 -0.55
CA VAL A 104 -9.84 13.53 0.48
C VAL A 104 -10.30 12.90 1.80
N GLN A 105 -9.41 12.12 2.41
CA GLN A 105 -9.66 11.54 3.72
C GLN A 105 -9.09 12.46 4.79
N VAL A 106 -9.92 12.86 5.74
CA VAL A 106 -9.52 13.68 6.88
C VAL A 106 -9.91 13.02 8.20
N VAL A 107 -9.19 13.37 9.25
CA VAL A 107 -9.48 12.96 10.62
C VAL A 107 -9.74 14.20 11.49
N VAL A 108 -10.71 14.05 12.36
CA VAL A 108 -11.04 15.03 13.41
C VAL A 108 -11.08 14.35 14.77
N ASP A 109 -11.09 15.14 15.83
CA ASP A 109 -11.28 14.60 17.18
C ASP A 109 -12.63 13.88 17.33
N ALA A 110 -12.66 12.81 18.12
CA ALA A 110 -13.84 11.96 18.30
C ALA A 110 -15.05 12.68 18.91
N SER A 111 -14.83 13.74 19.68
CA SER A 111 -15.89 14.55 20.29
C SER A 111 -16.67 15.40 19.27
N ARG A 112 -16.08 15.65 18.09
CA ARG A 112 -16.67 16.53 17.09
C ARG A 112 -17.70 15.82 16.23
N ARG A 113 -18.85 16.46 16.07
CA ARG A 113 -19.90 16.05 15.12
C ARG A 113 -19.86 16.96 13.91
N VAL A 114 -19.31 16.47 12.81
CA VAL A 114 -19.15 17.22 11.57
C VAL A 114 -19.77 16.46 10.40
N ALA A 115 -20.31 17.21 9.43
CA ALA A 115 -20.82 16.67 8.18
C ALA A 115 -19.79 16.93 7.07
N PRO A 116 -19.34 15.89 6.34
CA PRO A 116 -18.39 16.08 5.26
C PRO A 116 -19.04 16.73 4.03
N PRO A 117 -18.37 17.67 3.36
CA PRO A 117 -18.79 18.16 2.07
C PRO A 117 -18.52 17.10 0.99
N ALA A 118 -19.05 17.31 -0.21
CA ALA A 118 -18.78 16.42 -1.34
C ALA A 118 -17.28 16.25 -1.59
N GLY A 119 -16.84 15.01 -1.82
CA GLY A 119 -15.44 14.68 -2.06
C GLY A 119 -14.54 14.63 -0.80
N VAL A 120 -15.10 14.74 0.39
CA VAL A 120 -14.36 14.59 1.65
C VAL A 120 -14.94 13.44 2.48
N VAL A 121 -14.07 12.61 3.03
CA VAL A 121 -14.43 11.55 3.98
C VAL A 121 -13.82 11.87 5.33
N VAL A 122 -14.65 11.86 6.36
CA VAL A 122 -14.23 12.19 7.72
C VAL A 122 -14.21 10.94 8.59
N THR A 123 -13.07 10.71 9.21
CA THR A 123 -12.91 9.74 10.31
C THR A 123 -12.79 10.48 11.64
N ARG A 124 -13.21 9.84 12.73
CA ARG A 124 -13.13 10.40 14.07
C ARG A 124 -12.14 9.58 14.89
N ARG A 125 -11.29 10.27 15.68
CA ARG A 125 -10.25 9.61 16.48
C ARG A 125 -10.21 10.16 17.89
N HIS A 126 -10.13 9.24 18.84
CA HIS A 126 -9.66 9.59 20.17
C HIS A 126 -8.14 9.87 20.11
N ASP A 127 -7.65 10.66 21.03
CA ASP A 127 -6.23 11.08 21.09
C ASP A 127 -5.76 11.81 19.82
N PHE A 128 -6.64 12.58 19.18
CA PHE A 128 -6.39 13.27 17.92
C PHE A 128 -5.05 14.01 17.95
N GLU A 129 -4.82 14.87 18.95
CA GLU A 129 -3.61 15.70 19.05
C GLU A 129 -2.32 14.89 19.09
N ARG A 130 -2.33 13.73 19.75
CA ARG A 130 -1.15 12.85 19.86
C ARG A 130 -0.84 12.14 18.54
N ARG A 131 -1.83 11.95 17.69
CA ARG A 131 -1.74 11.17 16.45
C ARG A 131 -1.51 12.01 15.21
N VAL A 132 -1.73 13.32 15.29
CA VAL A 132 -1.60 14.24 14.16
C VAL A 132 -0.34 15.09 14.23
N GLN A 133 0.08 15.60 13.09
CA GLN A 133 1.16 16.55 12.92
C GLN A 133 0.59 17.83 12.31
N LEU A 134 0.05 18.70 13.17
CA LEU A 134 -0.62 19.95 12.75
C LEU A 134 0.36 20.98 12.16
N HIS A 135 1.65 20.86 12.47
CA HIS A 135 2.72 21.73 11.94
C HIS A 135 3.14 21.41 10.52
N LEU A 136 2.69 20.30 9.95
CA LEU A 136 3.00 19.93 8.57
C LEU A 136 2.02 20.60 7.58
N SER A 137 2.45 20.74 6.34
CA SER A 137 1.69 21.36 5.25
C SER A 137 1.40 20.33 4.14
N PRO A 138 0.15 19.85 3.98
CA PRO A 138 -1.00 19.98 4.88
C PRO A 138 -0.83 19.20 6.20
N PRO A 139 -1.55 19.57 7.28
CA PRO A 139 -1.67 18.77 8.49
C PRO A 139 -2.11 17.34 8.21
N ARG A 140 -1.47 16.36 8.88
CA ARG A 140 -1.72 14.95 8.58
C ARG A 140 -1.48 14.04 9.79
N LEU A 141 -2.06 12.85 9.76
CA LEU A 141 -1.72 11.79 10.70
C LEU A 141 -0.22 11.49 10.66
N ARG A 142 0.34 11.07 11.77
CA ARG A 142 1.68 10.47 11.79
C ARG A 142 1.73 9.30 10.82
N LEU A 143 2.85 9.12 10.14
CA LEU A 143 3.00 8.11 9.09
C LEU A 143 2.62 6.71 9.58
N ASP A 144 3.13 6.30 10.75
CA ASP A 144 2.88 4.97 11.30
C ASP A 144 1.38 4.76 11.62
N GLU A 145 0.71 5.81 12.07
CA GLU A 145 -0.74 5.81 12.31
C GLU A 145 -1.55 5.64 11.01
N ALA A 146 -1.18 6.38 9.96
CA ALA A 146 -1.83 6.29 8.66
C ALA A 146 -1.60 4.93 7.99
N LEU A 147 -0.38 4.36 8.10
CA LEU A 147 -0.05 3.03 7.60
C LEU A 147 -0.89 1.94 8.25
N LEU A 148 -1.01 1.97 9.58
CA LEU A 148 -1.84 1.01 10.30
C LEU A 148 -3.32 1.11 9.94
N ASP A 149 -3.83 2.32 9.70
CA ASP A 149 -5.20 2.52 9.24
C ASP A 149 -5.42 1.89 7.87
N VAL A 150 -4.55 2.18 6.92
CA VAL A 150 -4.64 1.64 5.55
C VAL A 150 -4.51 0.13 5.58
N ALA A 151 -3.51 -0.42 6.27
CA ALA A 151 -3.32 -1.86 6.39
C ALA A 151 -4.52 -2.58 7.05
N SER A 152 -5.13 -1.96 8.07
CA SER A 152 -6.32 -2.52 8.72
C SER A 152 -7.57 -2.50 7.83
N ALA A 153 -7.61 -1.63 6.83
CA ALA A 153 -8.73 -1.47 5.88
C ALA A 153 -8.55 -2.32 4.61
N CYS A 154 -7.40 -2.96 4.41
CA CYS A 154 -7.15 -3.82 3.26
C CYS A 154 -8.19 -4.95 3.16
N ALA A 155 -8.54 -5.33 1.93
CA ALA A 155 -9.50 -6.42 1.71
C ALA A 155 -8.91 -7.77 2.14
N ASP A 156 -7.63 -7.97 1.90
CA ASP A 156 -6.90 -9.22 2.13
C ASP A 156 -5.58 -8.98 2.90
N GLU A 157 -5.01 -10.07 3.39
CA GLU A 157 -3.76 -10.06 4.14
C GLU A 157 -2.57 -9.68 3.26
N ALA A 158 -2.56 -10.11 2.00
CA ALA A 158 -1.47 -9.87 1.08
C ALA A 158 -1.25 -8.37 0.86
N THR A 159 -2.35 -7.65 0.65
CA THR A 159 -2.33 -6.19 0.48
C THR A 159 -1.88 -5.49 1.77
N ALA A 160 -2.31 -5.97 2.95
CA ALA A 160 -1.88 -5.42 4.23
C ALA A 160 -0.36 -5.60 4.46
N VAL A 161 0.16 -6.80 4.18
CA VAL A 161 1.61 -7.09 4.21
C VAL A 161 2.35 -6.17 3.25
N ALA A 162 1.84 -6.01 2.02
CA ALA A 162 2.43 -5.17 1.01
C ALA A 162 2.59 -3.72 1.46
N VAL A 163 1.53 -3.13 1.99
CA VAL A 163 1.55 -1.73 2.48
C VAL A 163 2.61 -1.53 3.55
N LEU A 164 2.68 -2.43 4.54
CA LEU A 164 3.62 -2.30 5.66
C LEU A 164 5.06 -2.61 5.25
N ALA A 165 5.26 -3.67 4.46
CA ALA A 165 6.58 -4.05 3.97
C ALA A 165 7.18 -2.98 3.05
N ASP A 166 6.39 -2.43 2.12
CA ASP A 166 6.81 -1.35 1.23
C ASP A 166 7.29 -0.11 2.00
N ALA A 167 6.55 0.31 3.02
CA ALA A 167 6.93 1.44 3.84
C ALA A 167 8.27 1.19 4.58
N CYS A 168 8.48 -0.02 5.08
CA CYS A 168 9.74 -0.40 5.73
C CYS A 168 10.90 -0.49 4.72
N GLN A 169 10.68 -1.04 3.52
CA GLN A 169 11.69 -1.13 2.47
C GLN A 169 12.10 0.25 1.93
N GLN A 170 11.15 1.18 1.80
CA GLN A 170 11.42 2.58 1.45
C GLN A 170 12.10 3.34 2.60
N ARG A 171 12.31 2.71 3.75
CA ARG A 171 12.93 3.30 4.95
C ARG A 171 12.20 4.53 5.49
N VAL A 172 10.91 4.68 5.20
CA VAL A 172 10.09 5.77 5.74
C VAL A 172 9.60 5.47 7.15
N THR A 173 9.57 4.20 7.52
CA THR A 173 9.31 3.70 8.88
C THR A 173 10.09 2.42 9.16
N THR A 174 9.90 1.83 10.35
CA THR A 174 10.43 0.52 10.73
C THR A 174 9.33 -0.34 11.35
N ALA A 175 9.50 -1.66 11.31
CA ALA A 175 8.56 -2.58 11.97
C ALA A 175 8.42 -2.29 13.48
N ALA A 176 9.51 -1.92 14.15
CA ALA A 176 9.48 -1.55 15.57
C ALA A 176 8.58 -0.33 15.81
N ARG A 177 8.72 0.73 15.02
CA ARG A 177 7.85 1.93 15.12
C ARG A 177 6.38 1.62 14.86
N LEU A 178 6.09 0.77 13.88
CA LEU A 178 4.74 0.31 13.58
C LEU A 178 4.17 -0.53 14.75
N HIS A 179 4.99 -1.40 15.35
CA HIS A 179 4.62 -2.19 16.50
C HIS A 179 4.32 -1.30 17.73
N ASP A 180 5.16 -0.30 18.00
CA ASP A 180 4.95 0.69 19.05
C ASP A 180 3.64 1.48 18.83
N ALA A 181 3.42 1.96 17.60
CA ALA A 181 2.18 2.66 17.24
C ALA A 181 0.95 1.75 17.37
N LEU A 182 1.06 0.47 16.99
CA LEU A 182 -0.01 -0.52 17.17
C LEU A 182 -0.26 -0.79 18.65
N SER A 183 0.80 -0.90 19.46
CA SER A 183 0.72 -1.16 20.90
C SER A 183 0.06 0.00 21.65
N ALA A 184 0.33 1.24 21.23
CA ALA A 184 -0.28 2.43 21.78
C ALA A 184 -1.78 2.59 21.44
N ARG A 185 -2.33 1.75 20.54
CA ARG A 185 -3.75 1.77 20.15
C ARG A 185 -4.54 0.78 21.00
N GLY A 186 -5.57 1.23 21.67
CA GLY A 186 -6.49 0.37 22.44
C GLY A 186 -7.30 -0.55 21.52
N ARG A 187 -7.82 -0.02 20.41
CA ARG A 187 -8.64 -0.76 19.43
C ARG A 187 -8.21 -0.42 18.01
N LEU A 188 -7.94 -1.46 17.22
CA LEU A 188 -7.76 -1.36 15.78
C LEU A 188 -8.41 -2.58 15.13
N PRO A 189 -9.23 -2.43 14.08
CA PRO A 189 -9.72 -3.55 13.30
C PRO A 189 -8.55 -4.42 12.84
N ARG A 190 -8.75 -5.73 12.81
CA ARG A 190 -7.73 -6.71 12.37
C ARG A 190 -6.39 -6.67 13.12
N ARG A 191 -6.34 -6.14 14.34
CA ARG A 191 -5.12 -6.11 15.15
C ARG A 191 -4.43 -7.48 15.24
N ARG A 192 -5.22 -8.58 15.38
CA ARG A 192 -4.69 -9.94 15.44
C ARG A 192 -4.02 -10.39 14.15
N LEU A 193 -4.42 -9.83 13.01
CA LEU A 193 -3.79 -10.05 11.73
C LEU A 193 -2.50 -9.24 11.59
N LEU A 194 -2.50 -7.98 12.02
CA LEU A 194 -1.38 -7.06 11.82
C LEU A 194 -0.17 -7.40 12.70
N LEU A 195 -0.36 -7.95 13.89
CA LEU A 195 0.75 -8.32 14.79
C LEU A 195 1.71 -9.33 14.14
N PRO A 196 1.26 -10.51 13.67
CA PRO A 196 2.15 -11.45 12.98
C PRO A 196 2.83 -10.85 11.74
N ILE A 197 2.12 -9.99 10.99
CA ILE A 197 2.68 -9.31 9.83
C ILE A 197 3.86 -8.42 10.25
N LEU A 198 3.70 -7.66 11.33
CA LEU A 198 4.77 -6.78 11.82
C LEU A 198 5.96 -7.58 12.36
N ASP A 199 5.71 -8.71 13.03
CA ASP A 199 6.77 -9.63 13.47
C ASP A 199 7.54 -10.17 12.26
N ASP A 200 6.82 -10.54 11.21
CA ASP A 200 7.37 -10.99 9.95
C ASP A 200 8.21 -9.89 9.26
N VAL A 201 7.70 -8.67 9.20
CA VAL A 201 8.44 -7.52 8.64
C VAL A 201 9.66 -7.18 9.50
N ALA A 202 9.59 -7.32 10.83
CA ALA A 202 10.71 -7.11 11.75
C ALA A 202 11.82 -8.14 11.57
N ALA A 203 11.46 -9.40 11.31
CA ALA A 203 12.41 -10.48 11.05
C ALA A 203 13.15 -10.35 9.70
N GLY A 204 12.76 -9.35 8.89
CA GLY A 204 13.24 -9.11 7.53
C GLY A 204 12.33 -9.74 6.48
N THR A 205 11.76 -8.90 5.62
CA THR A 205 10.75 -9.32 4.62
C THR A 205 11.20 -10.47 3.72
N MET A 206 12.49 -10.54 3.40
CA MET A 206 13.04 -11.63 2.57
C MET A 206 13.04 -12.97 3.33
N SER A 207 13.53 -13.00 4.57
CA SER A 207 13.61 -14.25 5.34
C SER A 207 12.25 -14.85 5.65
N VAL A 208 11.24 -14.01 5.81
CA VAL A 208 9.85 -14.44 6.05
C VAL A 208 9.23 -14.96 4.78
N PHE A 209 9.41 -14.26 3.67
CA PHE A 209 8.92 -14.67 2.36
C PHE A 209 9.49 -16.03 1.97
N GLU A 210 10.80 -16.21 2.13
CA GLU A 210 11.47 -17.49 1.92
C GLU A 210 10.96 -18.59 2.85
N ARG A 211 10.75 -18.27 4.14
CA ARG A 211 10.24 -19.21 5.14
C ARG A 211 8.81 -19.64 4.82
N ARG A 212 7.92 -18.68 4.48
CA ARG A 212 6.56 -19.00 4.06
C ARG A 212 6.54 -19.84 2.79
N TYR A 213 7.34 -19.49 1.80
CA TYR A 213 7.46 -20.33 0.60
C TYR A 213 7.89 -21.76 0.96
N LEU A 214 8.92 -21.92 1.78
CA LEU A 214 9.41 -23.22 2.22
C LEU A 214 8.33 -24.04 2.96
N HIS A 215 7.63 -23.43 3.92
CA HIS A 215 6.69 -24.15 4.76
C HIS A 215 5.33 -24.32 4.08
N ASP A 216 4.79 -23.22 3.55
CA ASP A 216 3.40 -23.18 3.11
C ASP A 216 3.23 -23.63 1.65
N VAL A 217 4.25 -23.39 0.79
CA VAL A 217 4.19 -23.78 -0.63
C VAL A 217 4.92 -25.10 -0.88
N GLU A 218 6.19 -25.20 -0.51
CA GLU A 218 7.02 -26.37 -0.84
C GLU A 218 6.68 -27.59 0.02
N ARG A 219 6.85 -27.49 1.33
CA ARG A 219 6.68 -28.64 2.23
C ARG A 219 5.24 -29.09 2.38
N SER A 220 4.31 -28.14 2.56
CA SER A 220 2.90 -28.46 2.76
C SER A 220 2.26 -29.13 1.54
N HIS A 221 2.85 -28.96 0.37
CA HIS A 221 2.34 -29.52 -0.89
C HIS A 221 3.25 -30.59 -1.50
N GLY A 222 4.28 -31.05 -0.77
CA GLY A 222 5.14 -32.15 -1.21
C GLY A 222 5.92 -31.86 -2.48
N LEU A 223 6.25 -30.59 -2.75
CA LEU A 223 7.14 -30.26 -3.86
C LEU A 223 8.56 -30.78 -3.58
N PRO A 224 9.38 -31.02 -4.60
CA PRO A 224 10.78 -31.40 -4.41
C PRO A 224 11.52 -30.42 -3.51
N ALA A 225 12.51 -30.89 -2.76
CA ALA A 225 13.33 -30.02 -1.94
C ALA A 225 14.25 -29.17 -2.83
N ALA A 226 14.14 -27.86 -2.71
CA ALA A 226 14.94 -26.91 -3.46
C ALA A 226 16.19 -26.45 -2.69
N ARG A 227 17.22 -26.06 -3.40
CA ARG A 227 18.37 -25.32 -2.85
C ARG A 227 17.98 -23.86 -2.62
N ARG A 228 18.56 -23.26 -1.58
CA ARG A 228 18.26 -21.88 -1.16
C ARG A 228 19.49 -21.00 -1.26
N GLN A 229 19.26 -19.70 -1.58
CA GLN A 229 20.31 -18.67 -1.62
C GLN A 229 21.54 -19.14 -2.41
N VAL A 230 21.30 -19.71 -3.60
CA VAL A 230 22.35 -20.27 -4.43
C VAL A 230 23.14 -19.14 -5.09
N LYS A 231 24.42 -19.05 -4.76
CA LYS A 231 25.34 -18.07 -5.35
C LYS A 231 25.61 -18.41 -6.81
N VAL A 232 25.35 -17.46 -7.70
CA VAL A 232 25.64 -17.58 -9.13
C VAL A 232 26.62 -16.47 -9.54
N VAL A 233 27.71 -16.84 -10.17
CA VAL A 233 28.68 -15.90 -10.74
C VAL A 233 28.31 -15.67 -12.20
N THR A 234 27.98 -14.45 -12.54
CA THR A 234 27.70 -14.03 -13.91
C THR A 234 28.78 -13.09 -14.44
N ARG A 235 28.76 -12.79 -15.72
CA ARG A 235 29.69 -11.79 -16.33
C ARG A 235 29.55 -10.40 -15.68
N ARG A 236 28.43 -10.11 -14.99
CA ARG A 236 28.10 -8.84 -14.34
C ARG A 236 28.36 -8.83 -12.84
N GLY A 237 28.82 -9.93 -12.27
CA GLY A 237 29.08 -10.08 -10.84
C GLY A 237 28.36 -11.26 -10.21
N VAL A 238 28.32 -11.23 -8.88
CA VAL A 238 27.68 -12.25 -8.06
C VAL A 238 26.21 -11.91 -7.88
N THR A 239 25.33 -12.89 -8.10
CA THR A 239 23.90 -12.83 -7.79
C THR A 239 23.51 -14.04 -6.96
N TYR A 240 22.35 -13.99 -6.30
CA TYR A 240 21.82 -15.10 -5.51
C TYR A 240 20.43 -15.45 -6.03
N ARG A 241 20.16 -16.76 -6.14
CA ARG A 241 18.86 -17.33 -6.44
C ARG A 241 18.18 -17.68 -5.14
N ASP A 242 16.97 -17.23 -4.95
CA ASP A 242 16.25 -17.48 -3.70
C ASP A 242 15.94 -18.98 -3.54
N VAL A 243 15.41 -19.60 -4.59
CA VAL A 243 15.00 -21.01 -4.64
C VAL A 243 15.42 -21.62 -5.98
N GLU A 244 16.15 -22.72 -5.95
CA GLU A 244 16.61 -23.44 -7.13
C GLU A 244 16.27 -24.92 -7.06
N TYR A 245 15.49 -25.39 -8.00
CA TYR A 245 15.23 -26.80 -8.26
C TYR A 245 16.21 -27.28 -9.34
N SER A 246 17.42 -27.61 -8.92
CA SER A 246 18.56 -27.87 -9.83
C SER A 246 18.30 -29.04 -10.79
N ASP A 247 17.62 -30.12 -10.33
CA ASP A 247 17.35 -31.30 -11.13
C ASP A 247 16.37 -31.03 -12.29
N PHE A 248 15.62 -29.92 -12.20
CA PHE A 248 14.60 -29.54 -13.18
C PHE A 248 14.95 -28.26 -13.93
N ALA A 249 16.11 -27.65 -13.66
CA ALA A 249 16.50 -26.35 -14.21
C ALA A 249 15.41 -25.26 -14.00
N VAL A 250 14.79 -25.24 -12.82
CA VAL A 250 13.75 -24.28 -12.44
C VAL A 250 14.29 -23.40 -11.30
N VAL A 251 14.13 -22.10 -11.46
CA VAL A 251 14.45 -21.09 -10.47
C VAL A 251 13.17 -20.38 -10.05
N VAL A 252 12.93 -20.28 -8.76
CA VAL A 252 11.86 -19.43 -8.21
C VAL A 252 12.50 -18.26 -7.50
N GLU A 253 12.28 -17.07 -8.03
CA GLU A 253 12.70 -15.81 -7.42
C GLU A 253 11.55 -15.29 -6.56
N LEU A 254 11.83 -14.97 -5.31
CA LEU A 254 10.88 -14.45 -4.34
C LEU A 254 11.02 -12.93 -4.28
N ASP A 255 10.34 -12.24 -5.21
CA ASP A 255 10.38 -10.77 -5.28
C ASP A 255 9.45 -10.16 -4.22
N GLY A 256 10.01 -9.85 -3.06
CA GLY A 256 9.32 -9.16 -1.99
C GLY A 256 8.96 -7.70 -2.31
N ARG A 257 9.33 -7.19 -3.47
CA ARG A 257 9.12 -5.80 -3.86
C ARG A 257 7.77 -5.61 -4.54
N PHE A 258 7.04 -4.60 -4.09
CA PHE A 258 5.79 -4.18 -4.71
C PHE A 258 5.97 -3.05 -5.73
N VAL A 259 7.17 -2.49 -5.87
CA VAL A 259 7.41 -1.27 -6.64
C VAL A 259 7.98 -1.58 -8.02
N HIS A 260 7.38 -1.01 -9.04
CA HIS A 260 7.97 -0.88 -10.37
C HIS A 260 9.27 -0.08 -10.25
N THR A 261 10.36 -0.72 -10.53
CA THR A 261 11.68 -0.09 -10.59
C THR A 261 11.84 0.56 -11.96
N GLY A 262 12.50 1.71 -11.99
CA GLY A 262 12.64 2.50 -13.23
C GLY A 262 13.39 1.79 -14.37
N PRO A 263 13.39 2.36 -15.59
CA PRO A 263 13.80 1.71 -16.86
C PRO A 263 15.14 0.96 -16.83
N ARG A 264 16.12 1.46 -16.09
CA ARG A 264 17.45 0.79 -15.99
C ARG A 264 17.41 -0.56 -15.30
N ARG A 265 16.49 -0.75 -14.34
CA ARG A 265 16.35 -2.03 -13.64
C ARG A 265 15.50 -3.00 -14.44
N GLU A 266 14.51 -2.51 -15.17
CA GLU A 266 13.71 -3.33 -16.09
C GLU A 266 14.60 -3.97 -17.17
N TRP A 267 15.57 -3.23 -17.71
CA TRP A 267 16.56 -3.78 -18.64
C TRP A 267 17.45 -4.84 -17.98
N ALA A 268 17.92 -4.61 -16.76
CA ALA A 268 18.73 -5.57 -16.03
C ALA A 268 17.95 -6.85 -15.68
N ASP A 269 16.66 -6.74 -15.41
CA ASP A 269 15.76 -7.87 -15.17
C ASP A 269 15.53 -8.67 -16.47
N LEU A 270 15.23 -7.99 -17.58
CA LEU A 270 15.07 -8.62 -18.89
C LEU A 270 16.34 -9.38 -19.32
N GLU A 271 17.52 -8.78 -19.12
CA GLU A 271 18.80 -9.42 -19.47
C GLU A 271 19.07 -10.66 -18.60
N ARG A 272 18.69 -10.64 -17.31
CA ARG A 272 18.75 -11.85 -16.45
C ARG A 272 17.81 -12.95 -16.95
N ASP A 273 16.64 -12.59 -17.43
CA ASP A 273 15.68 -13.54 -18.00
C ASP A 273 16.21 -14.16 -19.29
N VAL A 274 16.81 -13.36 -20.17
CA VAL A 274 17.47 -13.85 -21.39
C VAL A 274 18.62 -14.79 -21.06
N ASP A 275 19.46 -14.43 -20.08
CA ASP A 275 20.56 -15.28 -19.62
C ASP A 275 20.07 -16.62 -19.03
N ALA A 276 18.95 -16.62 -18.29
CA ALA A 276 18.34 -17.84 -17.77
C ALA A 276 17.81 -18.74 -18.91
N VAL A 277 17.09 -18.14 -19.86
CA VAL A 277 16.62 -18.88 -21.05
C VAL A 277 17.78 -19.46 -21.86
N ALA A 278 18.87 -18.71 -22.06
CA ALA A 278 20.04 -19.17 -22.75
C ALA A 278 20.74 -20.37 -22.07
N ARG A 279 20.59 -20.51 -20.75
CA ARG A 279 21.05 -21.68 -19.97
C ARG A 279 20.02 -22.81 -19.93
N GLY A 280 18.90 -22.68 -20.61
CA GLY A 280 17.81 -23.65 -20.58
C GLY A 280 17.03 -23.66 -19.27
N GLU A 281 17.19 -22.65 -18.43
CA GLU A 281 16.51 -22.51 -17.14
C GLU A 281 15.13 -21.83 -17.31
N SER A 282 14.20 -22.20 -16.44
CA SER A 282 12.90 -21.52 -16.33
C SER A 282 12.84 -20.75 -15.03
N THR A 283 12.64 -19.44 -15.10
CA THR A 283 12.50 -18.59 -13.93
C THR A 283 11.04 -18.25 -13.68
N LEU A 284 10.54 -18.50 -12.46
CA LEU A 284 9.24 -18.10 -11.98
C LEU A 284 9.41 -17.04 -10.88
N ARG A 285 8.84 -15.84 -11.09
CA ARG A 285 8.85 -14.80 -10.07
C ARG A 285 7.57 -14.82 -9.27
N LEU A 286 7.68 -15.12 -7.98
CA LEU A 286 6.59 -15.05 -7.03
C LEU A 286 6.70 -13.76 -6.23
N ARG A 287 5.55 -13.14 -5.99
CA ARG A 287 5.37 -11.96 -5.13
C ARG A 287 4.52 -12.35 -3.92
N TRP A 288 4.44 -11.47 -2.93
CA TRP A 288 3.66 -11.69 -1.72
C TRP A 288 2.25 -12.25 -1.97
N PRO A 289 1.41 -11.72 -2.89
CA PRO A 289 0.09 -12.26 -3.13
C PRO A 289 0.10 -13.74 -3.53
N HIS A 290 1.14 -14.19 -4.25
CA HIS A 290 1.24 -15.58 -4.68
C HIS A 290 1.57 -16.53 -3.52
N VAL A 291 2.45 -16.13 -2.60
CA VAL A 291 2.86 -16.97 -1.46
C VAL A 291 1.78 -16.99 -0.37
N LEU A 292 0.95 -15.96 -0.30
CA LEU A 292 -0.21 -15.92 0.60
C LEU A 292 -1.41 -16.74 0.07
N GLU A 293 -1.35 -17.18 -1.21
CA GLU A 293 -2.23 -18.23 -1.77
C GLU A 293 -1.42 -19.52 -2.03
N PRO A 294 -0.91 -20.21 -0.99
CA PRO A 294 0.11 -21.24 -1.13
C PRO A 294 -0.36 -22.42 -1.97
N CYS A 295 -1.62 -22.81 -1.87
CA CYS A 295 -2.19 -23.88 -2.68
C CYS A 295 -2.14 -23.54 -4.18
N ARG A 296 -2.44 -22.30 -4.54
CA ARG A 296 -2.37 -21.85 -5.94
C ARG A 296 -0.93 -21.73 -6.43
N ALA A 297 -0.06 -21.21 -5.59
CA ALA A 297 1.38 -21.12 -5.87
C ALA A 297 1.98 -22.52 -6.10
N SER A 298 1.66 -23.50 -5.25
CA SER A 298 2.17 -24.87 -5.40
C SER A 298 1.73 -25.54 -6.70
N VAL A 299 0.49 -25.28 -7.14
CA VAL A 299 0.01 -25.76 -8.46
C VAL A 299 0.79 -25.16 -9.61
N LEU A 300 1.11 -23.86 -9.55
CA LEU A 300 1.91 -23.17 -10.60
C LEU A 300 3.35 -23.70 -10.64
N VAL A 301 4.00 -23.79 -9.48
CA VAL A 301 5.36 -24.35 -9.36
C VAL A 301 5.38 -25.80 -9.80
N GLY A 302 4.45 -26.62 -9.33
CA GLY A 302 4.34 -28.03 -9.70
C GLY A 302 4.14 -28.23 -11.20
N ARG A 303 3.30 -27.40 -11.85
CA ARG A 303 3.14 -27.40 -13.31
C ARG A 303 4.47 -27.12 -14.02
N LEU A 304 5.23 -26.13 -13.57
CA LEU A 304 6.51 -25.78 -14.14
C LEU A 304 7.52 -26.93 -13.95
N LEU A 305 7.61 -27.51 -12.76
CA LEU A 305 8.48 -28.66 -12.47
C LEU A 305 8.12 -29.87 -13.35
N ARG A 306 6.84 -30.18 -13.52
CA ARG A 306 6.37 -31.27 -14.40
C ARG A 306 6.75 -31.04 -15.86
N SER A 307 6.64 -29.82 -16.37
CA SER A 307 7.09 -29.50 -17.73
C SER A 307 8.60 -29.67 -17.92
N ARG A 308 9.34 -29.80 -16.81
CA ARG A 308 10.78 -30.01 -16.74
C ARG A 308 11.19 -31.41 -16.28
N GLY A 309 10.24 -32.35 -16.24
CA GLY A 309 10.52 -33.77 -15.98
C GLY A 309 10.27 -34.24 -14.55
N TRP A 310 9.66 -33.42 -13.69
CA TRP A 310 9.17 -33.92 -12.40
C TRP A 310 7.93 -34.81 -12.63
N ASP A 311 7.99 -36.04 -12.19
CA ASP A 311 6.94 -37.04 -12.32
C ASP A 311 5.87 -36.99 -11.20
N GLY A 312 6.13 -36.20 -10.13
CA GLY A 312 5.21 -36.00 -9.02
C GLY A 312 4.10 -35.01 -9.30
N GLU A 313 3.22 -34.84 -8.30
CA GLU A 313 2.16 -33.85 -8.28
C GLU A 313 2.12 -33.14 -6.90
N PRO A 314 1.74 -31.85 -6.85
CA PRO A 314 1.51 -31.21 -5.58
C PRO A 314 0.42 -31.92 -4.77
N SER A 315 0.72 -32.21 -3.51
CA SER A 315 -0.22 -32.86 -2.59
C SER A 315 -1.15 -31.85 -1.92
N SER A 316 -2.31 -32.32 -1.46
CA SER A 316 -3.25 -31.48 -0.72
C SER A 316 -2.73 -31.21 0.70
N CYS A 317 -2.74 -29.93 1.13
CA CYS A 317 -2.41 -29.54 2.49
C CYS A 317 -3.62 -29.54 3.45
N GLY A 318 -4.84 -29.81 2.95
CA GLY A 318 -6.07 -29.82 3.74
C GLY A 318 -7.34 -29.93 2.87
N ARG A 319 -8.51 -29.90 3.52
CA ARG A 319 -9.82 -30.15 2.86
C ARG A 319 -10.14 -29.16 1.73
N ASP A 320 -9.78 -27.89 1.91
CA ASP A 320 -10.08 -26.80 0.95
C ASP A 320 -8.88 -26.48 0.04
N CYS A 321 -7.91 -27.39 -0.04
CA CYS A 321 -6.71 -27.19 -0.83
C CYS A 321 -6.99 -27.28 -2.34
N LEU A 322 -6.47 -26.33 -3.10
CA LEU A 322 -6.56 -26.33 -4.57
C LEU A 322 -5.58 -27.32 -5.24
N ALA A 323 -4.61 -27.85 -4.49
CA ALA A 323 -3.65 -28.84 -4.94
C ALA A 323 -4.13 -30.24 -4.52
N GLY A 324 -4.11 -31.17 -5.44
CA GLY A 324 -4.46 -32.56 -5.17
C GLY A 324 -5.20 -33.23 -6.34
N PRO A 325 -5.14 -34.56 -6.45
CA PRO A 325 -5.79 -35.28 -7.52
C PRO A 325 -7.32 -35.17 -7.39
N GLY A 326 -7.96 -34.55 -8.36
CA GLY A 326 -9.43 -34.55 -8.47
C GLY A 326 -10.14 -33.20 -8.46
N GLN A 327 -9.50 -32.08 -8.20
CA GLN A 327 -10.15 -30.78 -8.32
C GLN A 327 -10.09 -30.27 -9.76
N ARG A 328 -11.18 -30.47 -10.49
CA ARG A 328 -11.38 -29.84 -11.81
C ARG A 328 -11.52 -28.34 -11.62
N ARG A 329 -10.75 -27.60 -12.41
CA ARG A 329 -10.84 -26.15 -12.51
C ARG A 329 -12.24 -25.73 -12.93
N PRO A 330 -12.81 -24.64 -12.36
CA PRO A 330 -13.76 -23.85 -13.11
C PRO A 330 -13.03 -23.20 -14.30
N ALA A 331 -13.68 -23.25 -15.44
CA ALA A 331 -13.21 -22.74 -16.73
C ALA A 331 -13.01 -21.21 -16.71
#